data_0672b5f86f71b775bbddcb3105cb9b31
#
_entry.id   0672b5f86f71b775bbddcb3105cb9b31
#
_cell.length_a   1.000
_cell.length_b   1.000
_cell.length_c   1.000
_cell.angle_alpha   90.00
_cell.angle_beta   90.00
_cell.angle_gamma   90.00
#
_symmetry.space_group_name_H-M   'P 1'
#
loop_
_entity.id
_entity.type
_entity.pdbx_description
1 polymer ?
#
loop_
_entity_poly.entity_id
_entity_poly.type
_entity_poly.pdbx_seq_one_letter_code
_entity_poly.pdbx_strand_id
1 'polypeptide(L)'
;MQTDLLIIGAGPGGYRTAEYAAKQGLKVVIAEEGEVGGTCLNVGCIPTKTYVHAATFAEARERMATVIPQLRQGVEGILSHPNITLLRGRASFVSSSECSICGDVVAAKNIIIATGSETKWLPIKGVDDPRVVDSTGLLQLETLPKKLCIIGAGVIGMEFASVFNRFGSEVTVIEYLKECLPALDSDIAKRLRKTLEKQGVTFKMKTAVENVADLDADVILMATGRKPRTAGFGLETLGVTLEKNGAIPVDDHFQLPLLLERAGGEAGLYAIGDANGRQMLAHAAEMQAVHAVNHILGKTDAIRFDIMPAAIFTEPEAACVGPTEDQLKEQGIPYECHKAFWRANGKALAMGETEGMLKLFITPPSQGGDGGESRILGCHAFGAHAADIVQEVSVLMCRDTTVAQLRDMVHIHPTLGEILVSAVL
;
A
#
# COMPACT_ATOMS: atom_id res chain seq x y z
N MET A 1 1.95 32.74 10.76
CA MET A 1 1.64 32.63 9.31
C MET A 1 0.20 32.20 9.16
N GLN A 2 -0.52 32.61 8.08
CA GLN A 2 -1.88 32.15 7.78
C GLN A 2 -1.93 31.47 6.41
N THR A 3 -2.70 30.37 6.28
CA THR A 3 -2.84 29.60 5.04
C THR A 3 -4.27 29.06 4.88
N ASP A 4 -4.63 28.63 3.67
CA ASP A 4 -5.93 27.97 3.43
C ASP A 4 -5.88 26.50 3.87
N LEU A 5 -4.70 25.84 3.66
CA LEU A 5 -4.50 24.45 3.98
C LEU A 5 -3.10 24.23 4.58
N LEU A 6 -3.06 23.56 5.75
CA LEU A 6 -1.84 23.03 6.33
C LEU A 6 -1.83 21.51 6.17
N ILE A 7 -0.69 20.95 5.75
CA ILE A 7 -0.49 19.50 5.61
C ILE A 7 0.64 19.07 6.53
N ILE A 8 0.42 18.02 7.31
CA ILE A 8 1.41 17.45 8.23
C ILE A 8 1.93 16.13 7.64
N GLY A 9 3.17 16.14 7.15
CA GLY A 9 3.84 15.05 6.47
C GLY A 9 3.85 15.19 4.95
N ALA A 10 5.00 14.95 4.32
CA ALA A 10 5.22 15.04 2.87
C ALA A 10 5.46 13.66 2.20
N GLY A 11 4.79 12.61 2.71
CA GLY A 11 4.66 11.32 2.02
C GLY A 11 3.72 11.42 0.81
N PRO A 12 3.40 10.29 0.12
CA PRO A 12 2.55 10.27 -1.07
C PRO A 12 1.23 11.03 -0.91
N GLY A 13 0.49 10.79 0.16
CA GLY A 13 -0.72 11.55 0.46
C GLY A 13 -0.45 13.05 0.63
N GLY A 14 0.60 13.43 1.38
CA GLY A 14 0.88 14.83 1.71
C GLY A 14 1.33 15.65 0.51
N TYR A 15 2.35 15.22 -0.24
CA TYR A 15 2.83 16.01 -1.38
C TYR A 15 1.81 16.05 -2.53
N ARG A 16 1.01 14.99 -2.74
CA ARG A 16 -0.09 15.00 -3.70
C ARG A 16 -1.24 15.93 -3.28
N THR A 17 -1.54 15.97 -1.97
CA THR A 17 -2.48 16.97 -1.43
C THR A 17 -1.98 18.38 -1.75
N ALA A 18 -0.70 18.69 -1.47
CA ALA A 18 -0.13 20.00 -1.71
C ALA A 18 -0.19 20.38 -3.19
N GLU A 19 0.20 19.45 -4.07
CA GLU A 19 0.14 19.64 -5.52
C GLU A 19 -1.29 19.95 -6.00
N TYR A 20 -2.23 19.07 -5.62
CA TYR A 20 -3.61 19.20 -6.10
C TYR A 20 -4.28 20.48 -5.55
N ALA A 21 -4.14 20.74 -4.26
CA ALA A 21 -4.71 21.94 -3.63
C ALA A 21 -4.13 23.25 -4.21
N ALA A 22 -2.82 23.30 -4.44
CA ALA A 22 -2.17 24.46 -5.06
C ALA A 22 -2.63 24.71 -6.49
N LYS A 23 -2.83 23.65 -7.30
CA LYS A 23 -3.42 23.71 -8.64
C LYS A 23 -4.88 24.18 -8.63
N GLN A 24 -5.60 23.97 -7.52
CA GLN A 24 -6.96 24.50 -7.31
C GLN A 24 -6.96 25.95 -6.76
N GLY A 25 -5.79 26.57 -6.58
CA GLY A 25 -5.65 27.96 -6.18
C GLY A 25 -5.53 28.18 -4.66
N LEU A 26 -5.50 27.14 -3.83
CA LEU A 26 -5.31 27.25 -2.40
C LEU A 26 -3.86 27.64 -2.05
N LYS A 27 -3.68 28.45 -1.02
CA LYS A 27 -2.39 28.64 -0.35
C LYS A 27 -2.15 27.48 0.58
N VAL A 28 -1.02 26.80 0.41
CA VAL A 28 -0.69 25.56 1.11
C VAL A 28 0.60 25.74 1.89
N VAL A 29 0.59 25.32 3.15
CA VAL A 29 1.79 25.05 3.95
C VAL A 29 1.87 23.56 4.15
N ILE A 30 3.04 22.98 3.88
CA ILE A 30 3.31 21.57 4.15
C ILE A 30 4.51 21.45 5.08
N ALA A 31 4.36 20.69 6.17
CA ALA A 31 5.42 20.46 7.15
C ALA A 31 5.97 19.04 7.00
N GLU A 32 7.30 18.89 6.96
CA GLU A 32 7.98 17.59 6.89
C GLU A 32 9.19 17.59 7.84
N GLU A 33 9.24 16.62 8.76
CA GLU A 33 10.34 16.47 9.72
C GLU A 33 11.57 15.77 9.15
N GLY A 34 11.36 14.95 8.10
CA GLY A 34 12.43 14.20 7.43
C GLY A 34 12.58 14.59 5.98
N GLU A 35 12.69 13.57 5.11
CA GLU A 35 12.84 13.76 3.68
C GLU A 35 11.48 13.70 2.96
N VAL A 36 11.27 14.61 2.02
CA VAL A 36 10.06 14.60 1.19
C VAL A 36 9.93 13.28 0.41
N GLY A 37 8.70 12.86 0.14
CA GLY A 37 8.40 11.56 -0.44
C GLY A 37 8.06 10.48 0.59
N GLY A 38 8.34 10.73 1.88
CA GLY A 38 7.98 9.86 3.01
C GLY A 38 8.54 8.45 2.91
N THR A 39 7.90 7.50 3.60
CA THR A 39 8.32 6.09 3.65
C THR A 39 8.39 5.46 2.27
N CYS A 40 7.35 5.62 1.45
CA CYS A 40 7.24 4.93 0.15
C CYS A 40 8.43 5.23 -0.76
N LEU A 41 8.78 6.51 -0.92
CA LEU A 41 9.87 6.91 -1.81
C LEU A 41 11.25 6.61 -1.23
N ASN A 42 11.46 6.89 0.06
CA ASN A 42 12.80 6.90 0.64
C ASN A 42 13.23 5.54 1.20
N VAL A 43 12.32 4.79 1.83
CA VAL A 43 12.64 3.56 2.60
C VAL A 43 11.57 2.47 2.48
N GLY A 44 10.74 2.49 1.43
CA GLY A 44 9.62 1.58 1.26
C GLY A 44 9.48 1.06 -0.18
N CYS A 45 8.39 1.48 -0.85
CA CYS A 45 8.00 0.96 -2.16
C CYS A 45 9.11 1.07 -3.20
N ILE A 46 9.67 2.26 -3.39
CA ILE A 46 10.65 2.53 -4.45
C ILE A 46 11.95 1.77 -4.24
N PRO A 47 12.63 1.88 -3.08
CA PRO A 47 13.85 1.10 -2.85
C PRO A 47 13.61 -0.41 -2.92
N THR A 48 12.48 -0.92 -2.41
CA THR A 48 12.16 -2.34 -2.54
C THR A 48 12.02 -2.76 -4.01
N LYS A 49 11.38 -1.96 -4.87
CA LYS A 49 11.22 -2.26 -6.30
C LYS A 49 12.53 -2.14 -7.06
N THR A 50 13.48 -1.30 -6.63
CA THR A 50 14.85 -1.35 -7.19
C THR A 50 15.54 -2.68 -6.89
N TYR A 51 15.30 -3.25 -5.71
CA TYR A 51 15.79 -4.58 -5.34
C TYR A 51 15.11 -5.69 -6.18
N VAL A 52 13.78 -5.60 -6.35
CA VAL A 52 13.02 -6.57 -7.17
C VAL A 52 13.56 -6.64 -8.61
N HIS A 53 13.93 -5.52 -9.21
CA HIS A 53 14.36 -5.47 -10.61
C HIS A 53 15.89 -5.50 -10.81
N ALA A 54 16.69 -5.71 -9.76
CA ALA A 54 18.12 -5.87 -9.86
C ALA A 54 18.52 -7.35 -9.93
N ALA A 55 19.56 -7.66 -10.69
CA ALA A 55 20.08 -9.01 -10.78
C ALA A 55 20.91 -9.41 -9.54
N THR A 56 21.54 -8.45 -8.85
CA THR A 56 22.40 -8.69 -7.69
C THR A 56 22.13 -7.67 -6.58
N PHE A 57 22.50 -8.02 -5.35
CA PHE A 57 22.42 -7.11 -4.20
C PHE A 57 23.24 -5.83 -4.40
N ALA A 58 24.41 -5.92 -5.00
CA ALA A 58 25.27 -4.76 -5.29
C ALA A 58 24.60 -3.82 -6.30
N GLU A 59 24.04 -4.34 -7.39
CA GLU A 59 23.30 -3.57 -8.37
C GLU A 59 22.07 -2.90 -7.75
N ALA A 60 21.32 -3.61 -6.89
CA ALA A 60 20.16 -3.06 -6.20
C ALA A 60 20.52 -1.82 -5.39
N ARG A 61 21.62 -1.86 -4.65
CA ARG A 61 22.13 -0.73 -3.85
C ARG A 61 22.57 0.45 -4.72
N GLU A 62 23.26 0.18 -5.82
CA GLU A 62 23.68 1.22 -6.77
C GLU A 62 22.47 1.91 -7.42
N ARG A 63 21.50 1.14 -7.89
CA ARG A 63 20.26 1.68 -8.43
C ARG A 63 19.49 2.51 -7.38
N MET A 64 19.38 2.01 -6.17
CA MET A 64 18.70 2.72 -5.07
C MET A 64 19.38 4.09 -4.81
N ALA A 65 20.71 4.14 -4.79
CA ALA A 65 21.49 5.37 -4.61
C ALA A 65 21.25 6.41 -5.71
N THR A 66 20.81 6.00 -6.90
CA THR A 66 20.50 6.88 -8.05
C THR A 66 19.02 7.24 -8.11
N VAL A 67 18.15 6.24 -7.98
CA VAL A 67 16.70 6.40 -8.20
C VAL A 67 16.04 7.25 -7.10
N ILE A 68 16.43 7.02 -5.83
CA ILE A 68 15.79 7.75 -4.72
C ILE A 68 16.05 9.26 -4.80
N PRO A 69 17.31 9.75 -4.94
CA PRO A 69 17.56 11.18 -5.06
C PRO A 69 16.85 11.81 -6.28
N GLN A 70 16.83 11.12 -7.41
CA GLN A 70 16.14 11.60 -8.62
C GLN A 70 14.64 11.81 -8.38
N LEU A 71 13.96 10.84 -7.76
CA LEU A 71 12.54 10.95 -7.46
C LEU A 71 12.26 11.98 -6.37
N ARG A 72 13.14 12.11 -5.36
CA ARG A 72 13.05 13.12 -4.32
C ARG A 72 13.11 14.52 -4.95
N GLN A 73 14.06 14.75 -5.88
CA GLN A 73 14.14 15.99 -6.63
C GLN A 73 12.85 16.28 -7.41
N GLY A 74 12.19 15.25 -7.97
CA GLY A 74 10.88 15.40 -8.60
C GLY A 74 9.81 15.90 -7.63
N VAL A 75 9.77 15.33 -6.41
CA VAL A 75 8.84 15.80 -5.36
C VAL A 75 9.17 17.22 -4.91
N GLU A 76 10.46 17.58 -4.74
CA GLU A 76 10.89 18.95 -4.44
C GLU A 76 10.45 19.92 -5.53
N GLY A 77 10.55 19.52 -6.81
CA GLY A 77 10.03 20.28 -7.95
C GLY A 77 8.52 20.55 -7.86
N ILE A 78 7.74 19.54 -7.46
CA ILE A 78 6.30 19.70 -7.20
C ILE A 78 6.07 20.71 -6.07
N LEU A 79 6.80 20.59 -4.97
CA LEU A 79 6.66 21.44 -3.79
C LEU A 79 7.21 22.85 -3.97
N SER A 80 7.92 23.14 -5.07
CA SER A 80 8.38 24.50 -5.44
C SER A 80 7.29 25.38 -6.08
N HIS A 81 6.06 24.89 -6.20
CA HIS A 81 4.93 25.65 -6.75
C HIS A 81 4.70 26.95 -5.93
N PRO A 82 4.40 28.12 -6.58
CA PRO A 82 4.28 29.42 -5.89
C PRO A 82 3.25 29.45 -4.74
N ASN A 83 2.22 28.61 -4.80
CA ASN A 83 1.20 28.51 -3.76
C ASN A 83 1.57 27.50 -2.64
N ILE A 84 2.74 26.88 -2.67
CA ILE A 84 3.19 25.91 -1.66
C ILE A 84 4.35 26.49 -0.88
N THR A 85 4.27 26.45 0.44
CA THR A 85 5.38 26.72 1.34
C THR A 85 5.77 25.45 2.07
N LEU A 86 6.94 24.90 1.77
CA LEU A 86 7.50 23.75 2.51
C LEU A 86 8.24 24.25 3.75
N LEU A 87 7.81 23.79 4.92
CA LEU A 87 8.48 24.00 6.19
C LEU A 87 9.18 22.70 6.63
N ARG A 88 10.50 22.76 6.80
CA ARG A 88 11.30 21.62 7.29
C ARG A 88 11.24 21.61 8.81
N GLY A 89 10.52 20.66 9.39
CA GLY A 89 10.40 20.49 10.82
C GLY A 89 9.14 19.76 11.23
N ARG A 90 9.14 19.37 12.51
CA ARG A 90 8.02 18.68 13.12
C ARG A 90 6.88 19.65 13.41
N ALA A 91 5.68 19.35 12.90
CA ALA A 91 4.48 20.07 13.27
C ALA A 91 3.95 19.53 14.61
N SER A 92 3.39 20.41 15.44
CA SER A 92 2.67 20.05 16.66
C SER A 92 1.43 20.93 16.82
N PHE A 93 0.28 20.34 17.12
CA PHE A 93 -0.96 21.07 17.34
C PHE A 93 -0.83 22.01 18.56
N VAL A 94 -1.25 23.25 18.35
CA VAL A 94 -1.47 24.27 19.40
C VAL A 94 -2.97 24.39 19.68
N SER A 95 -3.79 24.29 18.63
CA SER A 95 -5.26 24.26 18.67
C SER A 95 -5.78 23.45 17.48
N SER A 96 -7.12 23.35 17.33
CA SER A 96 -7.76 22.70 16.17
C SER A 96 -7.47 23.40 14.84
N SER A 97 -7.01 24.65 14.85
CA SER A 97 -6.71 25.47 13.66
C SER A 97 -5.26 25.96 13.59
N GLU A 98 -4.41 25.60 14.54
CA GLU A 98 -3.04 26.10 14.62
C GLU A 98 -2.04 24.99 14.95
N CYS A 99 -0.92 25.00 14.24
CA CYS A 99 0.23 24.15 14.54
C CYS A 99 1.48 24.99 14.72
N SER A 100 2.33 24.60 15.66
CA SER A 100 3.71 25.08 15.77
C SER A 100 4.62 24.22 14.91
N ILE A 101 5.47 24.85 14.08
CA ILE A 101 6.48 24.19 13.24
C ILE A 101 7.78 24.91 13.47
N CYS A 102 8.77 24.26 14.11
CA CYS A 102 10.06 24.87 14.49
C CYS A 102 9.93 26.18 15.30
N GLY A 103 8.90 26.33 16.09
CA GLY A 103 8.63 27.52 16.92
C GLY A 103 7.75 28.58 16.25
N ASP A 104 7.53 28.51 14.95
CA ASP A 104 6.60 29.37 14.24
C ASP A 104 5.18 28.81 14.29
N VAL A 105 4.19 29.66 14.58
CA VAL A 105 2.76 29.25 14.55
C VAL A 105 2.19 29.48 13.16
N VAL A 106 1.58 28.41 12.61
CA VAL A 106 0.83 28.42 11.36
C VAL A 106 -0.65 28.21 11.67
N ALA A 107 -1.46 29.21 11.36
CA ALA A 107 -2.92 29.13 11.43
C ALA A 107 -3.50 28.75 10.07
N ALA A 108 -4.40 27.78 10.01
CA ALA A 108 -4.96 27.24 8.78
C ALA A 108 -6.48 27.12 8.87
N LYS A 109 -7.17 27.36 7.73
CA LYS A 109 -8.61 27.10 7.61
C LYS A 109 -8.93 25.60 7.61
N ASN A 110 -8.00 24.81 7.09
CA ASN A 110 -8.11 23.34 7.05
C ASN A 110 -6.74 22.73 7.34
N ILE A 111 -6.72 21.58 8.01
CA ILE A 111 -5.51 20.83 8.31
C ILE A 111 -5.69 19.38 7.85
N ILE A 112 -4.73 18.85 7.09
CA ILE A 112 -4.70 17.45 6.68
C ILE A 112 -3.52 16.75 7.34
N ILE A 113 -3.82 15.73 8.14
CA ILE A 113 -2.83 14.85 8.79
C ILE A 113 -2.47 13.75 7.81
N ALA A 114 -1.22 13.72 7.35
CA ALA A 114 -0.64 12.75 6.42
C ALA A 114 0.65 12.14 6.98
N THR A 115 0.68 11.89 8.30
CA THR A 115 1.85 11.44 9.05
C THR A 115 2.27 10.00 8.78
N GLY A 116 1.43 9.23 8.06
CA GLY A 116 1.74 7.87 7.63
C GLY A 116 1.72 6.86 8.76
N SER A 117 2.65 5.91 8.71
CA SER A 117 2.75 4.78 9.63
C SER A 117 4.21 4.47 9.98
N GLU A 118 4.39 3.62 10.97
CA GLU A 118 5.68 3.08 11.41
C GLU A 118 5.60 1.55 11.58
N THR A 119 6.77 0.90 11.71
CA THR A 119 6.86 -0.54 11.91
C THR A 119 6.16 -0.95 13.21
N LYS A 120 5.32 -1.98 13.14
CA LYS A 120 4.70 -2.58 14.32
C LYS A 120 5.67 -3.59 14.92
N TRP A 121 6.36 -3.20 15.97
CA TRP A 121 7.23 -4.06 16.74
C TRP A 121 6.42 -4.99 17.65
N LEU A 122 6.69 -6.29 17.59
CA LEU A 122 6.11 -7.25 18.54
C LEU A 122 6.97 -7.34 19.78
N PRO A 123 6.39 -7.54 20.98
CA PRO A 123 7.11 -7.69 22.24
C PRO A 123 7.71 -9.10 22.37
N ILE A 124 8.61 -9.45 21.46
CA ILE A 124 9.33 -10.73 21.46
C ILE A 124 10.57 -10.59 22.33
N LYS A 125 10.89 -11.60 23.12
CA LYS A 125 12.10 -11.59 23.94
C LYS A 125 13.33 -11.46 23.04
N GLY A 126 14.21 -10.51 23.37
CA GLY A 126 15.41 -10.20 22.59
C GLY A 126 15.14 -9.37 21.32
N VAL A 127 14.02 -8.67 21.23
CA VAL A 127 13.72 -7.78 20.08
C VAL A 127 14.73 -6.64 19.89
N ASP A 128 15.48 -6.29 20.96
CA ASP A 128 16.56 -5.29 20.93
C ASP A 128 17.90 -5.88 20.47
N ASP A 129 17.97 -7.14 20.06
CA ASP A 129 19.17 -7.75 19.47
C ASP A 129 19.57 -6.95 18.20
N PRO A 130 20.84 -6.55 18.02
CA PRO A 130 21.29 -5.77 16.87
C PRO A 130 21.08 -6.44 15.51
N ARG A 131 20.83 -7.74 15.46
CA ARG A 131 20.45 -8.48 14.26
C ARG A 131 19.00 -8.19 13.81
N VAL A 132 18.17 -7.70 14.74
CA VAL A 132 16.75 -7.44 14.46
C VAL A 132 16.60 -6.06 13.82
N VAL A 133 16.08 -6.05 12.62
CA VAL A 133 15.84 -4.82 11.84
C VAL A 133 14.41 -4.78 11.32
N ASP A 134 13.92 -3.59 11.01
CA ASP A 134 12.73 -3.41 10.21
C ASP A 134 13.08 -3.34 8.70
N SER A 135 12.09 -3.08 7.86
CA SER A 135 12.29 -2.94 6.41
C SER A 135 13.26 -1.83 6.04
N THR A 136 13.31 -0.75 6.82
CA THR A 136 14.27 0.36 6.62
C THR A 136 15.68 -0.11 6.90
N GLY A 137 15.90 -0.77 8.04
CA GLY A 137 17.22 -1.31 8.40
C GLY A 137 17.71 -2.37 7.42
N LEU A 138 16.78 -3.22 6.90
CA LEU A 138 17.14 -4.23 5.90
C LEU A 138 17.63 -3.60 4.58
N LEU A 139 16.98 -2.52 4.12
CA LEU A 139 17.41 -1.78 2.92
C LEU A 139 18.73 -1.02 3.09
N GLN A 140 19.14 -0.76 4.33
CA GLN A 140 20.40 -0.07 4.66
C GLN A 140 21.60 -1.02 4.81
N LEU A 141 21.39 -2.33 4.76
CA LEU A 141 22.50 -3.29 4.86
C LEU A 141 23.57 -3.03 3.81
N GLU A 142 24.82 -3.09 4.22
CA GLU A 142 25.97 -2.90 3.32
C GLU A 142 26.41 -4.22 2.65
N THR A 143 26.12 -5.34 3.28
CA THR A 143 26.48 -6.68 2.83
C THR A 143 25.25 -7.59 2.81
N LEU A 144 25.21 -8.49 1.82
CA LEU A 144 24.18 -9.49 1.74
C LEU A 144 24.32 -10.50 2.91
N PRO A 145 23.28 -10.66 3.78
CA PRO A 145 23.33 -11.66 4.84
C PRO A 145 23.31 -13.08 4.23
N LYS A 146 24.08 -14.00 4.81
CA LYS A 146 24.05 -15.41 4.38
C LYS A 146 22.72 -16.06 4.80
N LYS A 147 22.26 -15.77 6.03
CA LYS A 147 21.01 -16.26 6.59
C LYS A 147 20.12 -15.11 6.99
N LEU A 148 18.93 -15.03 6.38
CA LEU A 148 17.90 -14.06 6.68
C LEU A 148 16.68 -14.77 7.25
N CYS A 149 16.30 -14.42 8.49
CA CYS A 149 15.03 -14.83 9.08
C CYS A 149 14.02 -13.68 8.98
N ILE A 150 12.82 -13.95 8.48
CA ILE A 150 11.74 -12.97 8.34
C ILE A 150 10.60 -13.37 9.26
N ILE A 151 10.21 -12.49 10.18
CA ILE A 151 9.07 -12.67 11.07
C ILE A 151 7.87 -11.94 10.48
N GLY A 152 6.90 -12.71 9.95
CA GLY A 152 5.70 -12.22 9.26
C GLY A 152 5.75 -12.43 7.75
N ALA A 153 4.73 -13.11 7.22
CA ALA A 153 4.54 -13.40 5.79
C ALA A 153 3.49 -12.47 5.15
N GLY A 154 3.45 -11.21 5.56
CA GLY A 154 2.71 -10.14 4.90
C GLY A 154 3.44 -9.66 3.63
N VAL A 155 2.92 -8.59 2.97
CA VAL A 155 3.47 -8.06 1.71
C VAL A 155 4.98 -7.79 1.82
N ILE A 156 5.41 -7.04 2.84
CA ILE A 156 6.82 -6.69 3.06
C ILE A 156 7.69 -7.95 3.22
N GLY A 157 7.25 -8.88 4.08
CA GLY A 157 8.00 -10.11 4.34
C GLY A 157 8.14 -10.98 3.09
N MET A 158 7.08 -11.12 2.30
CA MET A 158 7.09 -11.93 1.09
C MET A 158 7.93 -11.32 -0.03
N GLU A 159 7.88 -9.99 -0.23
CA GLU A 159 8.74 -9.31 -1.21
C GLU A 159 10.21 -9.48 -0.88
N PHE A 160 10.62 -9.24 0.37
CA PHE A 160 12.01 -9.44 0.78
C PHE A 160 12.43 -10.91 0.79
N ALA A 161 11.52 -11.84 1.12
CA ALA A 161 11.83 -13.27 1.00
C ALA A 161 12.17 -13.66 -0.43
N SER A 162 11.37 -13.23 -1.41
CA SER A 162 11.61 -13.47 -2.83
C SER A 162 12.94 -12.88 -3.29
N VAL A 163 13.19 -11.60 -2.99
CA VAL A 163 14.36 -10.85 -3.45
C VAL A 163 15.66 -11.37 -2.83
N PHE A 164 15.72 -11.55 -1.50
CA PHE A 164 16.95 -11.97 -0.84
C PHE A 164 17.30 -13.43 -1.15
N ASN A 165 16.30 -14.29 -1.32
CA ASN A 165 16.52 -15.65 -1.81
C ASN A 165 17.14 -15.65 -3.20
N ARG A 166 16.64 -14.81 -4.13
CA ARG A 166 17.20 -14.67 -5.47
C ARG A 166 18.63 -14.12 -5.45
N PHE A 167 18.96 -13.24 -4.50
CA PHE A 167 20.34 -12.75 -4.32
C PHE A 167 21.28 -13.80 -3.71
N GLY A 168 20.76 -14.92 -3.22
CA GLY A 168 21.56 -16.04 -2.69
C GLY A 168 21.62 -16.14 -1.17
N SER A 169 20.79 -15.41 -0.44
CA SER A 169 20.59 -15.65 1.00
C SER A 169 19.79 -16.92 1.26
N GLU A 170 20.13 -17.66 2.31
CA GLU A 170 19.27 -18.69 2.89
C GLU A 170 18.15 -18.00 3.65
N VAL A 171 16.90 -18.07 3.15
CA VAL A 171 15.77 -17.33 3.71
C VAL A 171 14.80 -18.25 4.42
N THR A 172 14.50 -17.92 5.68
CA THR A 172 13.43 -18.56 6.47
C THR A 172 12.38 -17.53 6.83
N VAL A 173 11.11 -17.80 6.47
CA VAL A 173 9.95 -16.99 6.83
C VAL A 173 9.17 -17.71 7.93
N ILE A 174 8.90 -17.02 9.04
CA ILE A 174 8.09 -17.53 10.16
C ILE A 174 6.80 -16.74 10.23
N GLU A 175 5.67 -17.44 10.16
CA GLU A 175 4.35 -16.82 10.14
C GLU A 175 3.42 -17.50 11.19
N TYR A 176 2.79 -16.65 12.00
CA TYR A 176 1.83 -17.08 13.01
C TYR A 176 0.52 -17.60 12.39
N LEU A 177 0.08 -17.01 11.28
CA LEU A 177 -1.13 -17.41 10.60
C LEU A 177 -0.97 -18.74 9.84
N LYS A 178 -2.11 -19.27 9.42
CA LYS A 178 -2.18 -20.52 8.65
C LYS A 178 -1.59 -20.37 7.24
N GLU A 179 -1.73 -19.17 6.63
CA GLU A 179 -1.25 -18.87 5.29
C GLU A 179 -0.66 -17.46 5.25
N CYS A 180 0.22 -17.21 4.27
CA CYS A 180 0.78 -15.89 3.99
C CYS A 180 -0.28 -14.96 3.34
N LEU A 181 0.03 -13.66 3.28
CA LEU A 181 -0.73 -12.65 2.54
C LEU A 181 -2.24 -12.71 2.80
N PRO A 182 -2.72 -12.42 4.02
CA PRO A 182 -4.12 -12.63 4.41
C PRO A 182 -5.14 -11.78 3.61
N ALA A 183 -4.70 -10.74 2.89
CA ALA A 183 -5.54 -9.95 2.00
C ALA A 183 -5.68 -10.55 0.59
N LEU A 184 -4.87 -11.54 0.25
CA LEU A 184 -4.92 -12.24 -1.04
C LEU A 184 -5.81 -13.48 -0.90
N ASP A 185 -6.46 -13.90 -1.99
CA ASP A 185 -7.21 -15.17 -2.01
C ASP A 185 -6.34 -16.33 -1.53
N SER A 186 -6.87 -17.15 -0.62
CA SER A 186 -6.09 -18.18 0.08
C SER A 186 -5.51 -19.26 -0.84
N ASP A 187 -6.18 -19.61 -1.97
CA ASP A 187 -5.62 -20.53 -2.97
C ASP A 187 -4.47 -19.87 -3.74
N ILE A 188 -4.59 -18.59 -4.10
CA ILE A 188 -3.54 -17.82 -4.75
C ILE A 188 -2.32 -17.68 -3.83
N ALA A 189 -2.53 -17.24 -2.58
CA ALA A 189 -1.46 -17.08 -1.58
C ALA A 189 -0.69 -18.40 -1.35
N LYS A 190 -1.42 -19.50 -1.19
CA LYS A 190 -0.83 -20.83 -1.02
C LYS A 190 0.01 -21.27 -2.23
N ARG A 191 -0.44 -20.98 -3.44
CA ARG A 191 0.29 -21.33 -4.68
C ARG A 191 1.56 -20.51 -4.81
N LEU A 192 1.48 -19.20 -4.57
CA LEU A 192 2.64 -18.31 -4.54
C LEU A 192 3.67 -18.80 -3.52
N ARG A 193 3.27 -19.08 -2.26
CA ARG A 193 4.16 -19.61 -1.24
C ARG A 193 4.84 -20.90 -1.69
N LYS A 194 4.08 -21.84 -2.28
CA LYS A 194 4.65 -23.10 -2.82
C LYS A 194 5.65 -22.87 -3.95
N THR A 195 5.44 -21.84 -4.77
CA THR A 195 6.40 -21.46 -5.81
C THR A 195 7.70 -20.95 -5.17
N LEU A 196 7.61 -20.06 -4.15
CA LEU A 196 8.80 -19.60 -3.43
C LEU A 196 9.49 -20.74 -2.63
N GLU A 197 8.73 -21.70 -2.08
CA GLU A 197 9.31 -22.93 -1.47
C GLU A 197 10.14 -23.73 -2.49
N LYS A 198 9.65 -23.91 -3.71
CA LYS A 198 10.41 -24.58 -4.79
C LYS A 198 11.65 -23.79 -5.20
N GLN A 199 11.64 -22.47 -5.06
CA GLN A 199 12.79 -21.60 -5.31
C GLN A 199 13.83 -21.59 -4.17
N GLY A 200 13.53 -22.24 -3.03
CA GLY A 200 14.47 -22.40 -1.91
C GLY A 200 14.11 -21.65 -0.63
N VAL A 201 13.03 -20.87 -0.60
CA VAL A 201 12.58 -20.20 0.64
C VAL A 201 11.96 -21.22 1.59
N THR A 202 12.40 -21.22 2.84
CA THR A 202 11.82 -22.05 3.92
C THR A 202 10.68 -21.31 4.61
N PHE A 203 9.50 -21.93 4.73
CA PHE A 203 8.35 -21.37 5.45
C PHE A 203 8.02 -22.19 6.69
N LYS A 204 7.88 -21.52 7.84
CA LYS A 204 7.39 -22.07 9.11
C LYS A 204 6.05 -21.40 9.43
N MET A 205 4.96 -21.97 8.89
CA MET A 205 3.60 -21.47 9.11
C MET A 205 3.04 -21.92 10.45
N LYS A 206 2.04 -21.21 11.01
CA LYS A 206 1.42 -21.46 12.33
C LYS A 206 2.44 -21.50 13.45
N THR A 207 3.49 -20.69 13.36
CA THR A 207 4.62 -20.68 14.28
C THR A 207 4.75 -19.30 14.91
N ALA A 208 4.71 -19.21 16.23
CA ALA A 208 5.05 -18.02 16.98
C ALA A 208 6.56 -17.96 17.24
N VAL A 209 7.14 -16.77 17.17
CA VAL A 209 8.51 -16.51 17.65
C VAL A 209 8.41 -15.95 19.06
N GLU A 210 8.94 -16.67 20.05
CA GLU A 210 8.92 -16.27 21.45
C GLU A 210 10.23 -15.59 21.86
N ASN A 211 11.36 -16.01 21.29
CA ASN A 211 12.68 -15.53 21.62
C ASN A 211 13.57 -15.41 20.36
N VAL A 212 14.13 -14.25 20.14
CA VAL A 212 15.05 -13.97 19.02
C VAL A 212 16.31 -14.85 19.08
N ALA A 213 16.77 -15.19 20.30
CA ALA A 213 17.98 -16.00 20.47
C ALA A 213 17.84 -17.44 19.90
N ASP A 214 16.61 -17.91 19.67
CA ASP A 214 16.35 -19.24 19.11
C ASP A 214 16.43 -19.27 17.58
N LEU A 215 16.66 -18.10 16.94
CA LEU A 215 16.72 -17.95 15.51
C LEU A 215 18.16 -18.00 14.99
N ASP A 216 18.42 -18.98 14.12
CA ASP A 216 19.69 -19.11 13.41
C ASP A 216 19.69 -18.19 12.17
N ALA A 217 20.11 -16.95 12.34
CA ALA A 217 20.15 -15.95 11.28
C ALA A 217 21.19 -14.87 11.56
N ASP A 218 21.80 -14.34 10.50
CA ASP A 218 22.71 -13.19 10.54
C ASP A 218 21.90 -11.88 10.71
N VAL A 219 20.71 -11.83 10.06
CA VAL A 219 19.77 -10.71 10.12
C VAL A 219 18.35 -11.25 10.30
N ILE A 220 17.56 -10.56 11.12
CA ILE A 220 16.19 -10.90 11.42
C ILE A 220 15.31 -9.71 11.05
N LEU A 221 14.45 -9.87 10.04
CA LEU A 221 13.50 -8.84 9.62
C LEU A 221 12.21 -8.94 10.42
N MET A 222 11.83 -7.87 11.12
CA MET A 222 10.51 -7.69 11.70
C MET A 222 9.54 -7.16 10.62
N ALA A 223 8.71 -8.03 10.06
CA ALA A 223 7.73 -7.73 9.00
C ALA A 223 6.28 -8.00 9.44
N THR A 224 5.96 -7.70 10.70
CA THR A 224 4.69 -8.03 11.38
C THR A 224 3.61 -6.96 11.20
N GLY A 225 3.76 -6.13 10.17
CA GLY A 225 2.83 -5.08 9.79
C GLY A 225 3.27 -3.69 10.22
N ARG A 226 2.39 -2.73 10.00
CA ARG A 226 2.60 -1.31 10.30
C ARG A 226 1.49 -0.82 11.22
N LYS A 227 1.76 0.23 11.97
CA LYS A 227 0.76 0.95 12.77
C LYS A 227 0.75 2.44 12.39
N PRO A 228 -0.41 3.11 12.45
CA PRO A 228 -0.52 4.54 12.20
C PRO A 228 0.42 5.36 13.09
N ARG A 229 1.04 6.41 12.53
CA ARG A 229 1.85 7.37 13.28
C ARG A 229 0.97 8.52 13.73
N THR A 230 0.45 8.41 14.96
CA THR A 230 -0.56 9.33 15.52
C THR A 230 -0.13 9.95 16.83
N ALA A 231 1.11 9.71 17.29
CA ALA A 231 1.64 10.23 18.54
C ALA A 231 2.71 11.29 18.33
N GLY A 232 2.87 12.16 19.33
CA GLY A 232 4.00 13.09 19.46
C GLY A 232 3.88 14.38 18.66
N PHE A 233 2.71 14.70 18.11
CA PHE A 233 2.44 15.99 17.45
C PHE A 233 1.21 16.71 18.04
N GLY A 234 0.83 16.35 19.28
CA GLY A 234 -0.20 17.08 20.04
C GLY A 234 -1.64 16.74 19.67
N LEU A 235 -1.90 15.67 18.90
CA LEU A 235 -3.25 15.26 18.51
C LEU A 235 -4.14 14.97 19.74
N GLU A 236 -3.56 14.43 20.80
CA GLU A 236 -4.21 14.16 22.08
C GLU A 236 -4.80 15.41 22.72
N THR A 237 -4.21 16.59 22.48
CA THR A 237 -4.72 17.88 23.04
C THR A 237 -6.03 18.32 22.41
N LEU A 238 -6.38 17.75 21.25
CA LEU A 238 -7.65 18.02 20.55
C LEU A 238 -8.80 17.13 21.04
N GLY A 239 -8.55 16.21 21.99
CA GLY A 239 -9.56 15.27 22.48
C GLY A 239 -9.92 14.16 21.50
N VAL A 240 -9.07 13.90 20.50
CA VAL A 240 -9.27 12.81 19.52
C VAL A 240 -9.06 11.46 20.21
N THR A 241 -10.07 10.60 20.17
CA THR A 241 -9.96 9.20 20.61
C THR A 241 -9.58 8.33 19.42
N LEU A 242 -8.39 7.72 19.48
CA LEU A 242 -7.91 6.84 18.42
C LEU A 242 -8.66 5.49 18.41
N GLU A 243 -8.72 4.87 17.23
CA GLU A 243 -9.20 3.50 17.06
C GLU A 243 -8.28 2.49 17.79
N LYS A 244 -8.76 1.26 18.00
CA LYS A 244 -7.99 0.20 18.70
C LYS A 244 -6.64 -0.12 18.05
N ASN A 245 -6.52 0.07 16.74
CA ASN A 245 -5.27 -0.11 15.98
C ASN A 245 -4.36 1.13 16.00
N GLY A 246 -4.76 2.20 16.71
CA GLY A 246 -4.05 3.47 16.79
C GLY A 246 -4.37 4.44 15.65
N ALA A 247 -5.33 4.13 14.78
CA ALA A 247 -5.73 4.98 13.66
C ALA A 247 -6.56 6.20 14.12
N ILE A 248 -6.49 7.26 13.35
CA ILE A 248 -7.36 8.43 13.50
C ILE A 248 -8.73 8.10 12.91
N PRO A 249 -9.84 8.15 13.68
CA PRO A 249 -11.17 7.94 13.14
C PRO A 249 -11.56 9.06 12.17
N VAL A 250 -12.13 8.68 11.03
CA VAL A 250 -12.57 9.61 9.99
C VAL A 250 -13.90 9.15 9.38
N ASP A 251 -14.69 10.11 8.90
CA ASP A 251 -15.88 9.87 8.10
C ASP A 251 -15.54 9.47 6.65
N ASP A 252 -16.52 9.41 5.76
CA ASP A 252 -16.34 9.04 4.36
C ASP A 252 -15.61 10.11 3.52
N HIS A 253 -15.50 11.34 4.07
CA HIS A 253 -14.72 12.43 3.49
C HIS A 253 -13.32 12.56 4.10
N PHE A 254 -12.91 11.59 4.92
CA PHE A 254 -11.65 11.60 5.69
C PHE A 254 -11.56 12.74 6.71
N GLN A 255 -12.70 13.36 7.08
CA GLN A 255 -12.79 14.38 8.11
C GLN A 255 -12.93 13.71 9.49
N LEU A 256 -12.32 14.33 10.52
CA LEU A 256 -12.44 13.87 11.90
C LEU A 256 -13.82 14.23 12.46
N PRO A 257 -14.56 13.28 13.03
CA PRO A 257 -15.97 13.49 13.46
C PRO A 257 -16.14 14.48 14.63
N LEU A 258 -15.11 14.66 15.44
CA LEU A 258 -15.18 15.48 16.66
C LEU A 258 -15.43 16.99 16.43
N LEU A 259 -15.18 17.50 15.22
CA LEU A 259 -15.34 18.91 14.90
C LEU A 259 -16.70 19.25 14.28
N LEU A 260 -17.50 18.24 13.92
CA LEU A 260 -18.87 18.45 13.41
C LEU A 260 -19.84 18.96 14.49
N GLU A 261 -19.54 18.70 15.78
CA GLU A 261 -20.41 19.11 16.91
C GLU A 261 -20.09 20.51 17.47
N ARG A 262 -18.98 21.14 17.10
CA ARG A 262 -18.62 22.48 17.56
C ARG A 262 -19.12 23.53 16.58
N ALA A 263 -20.32 24.08 16.91
CA ALA A 263 -20.90 25.20 16.18
C ALA A 263 -20.02 26.45 16.35
N GLY A 264 -19.31 26.89 15.31
CA GLY A 264 -18.50 28.11 15.35
C GLY A 264 -17.59 28.38 14.17
N GLY A 265 -17.61 27.59 13.11
CA GLY A 265 -16.74 27.82 11.92
C GLY A 265 -15.27 27.46 12.15
N GLU A 266 -15.02 26.44 12.97
CA GLU A 266 -13.68 25.91 13.21
C GLU A 266 -13.11 25.22 11.96
N ALA A 267 -11.77 25.18 11.89
CA ALA A 267 -11.02 24.59 10.79
C ALA A 267 -11.43 23.13 10.50
N GLY A 268 -11.56 22.75 9.25
CA GLY A 268 -11.72 21.36 8.85
C GLY A 268 -10.46 20.57 9.20
N LEU A 269 -10.61 19.46 9.92
CA LEU A 269 -9.50 18.57 10.28
C LEU A 269 -9.70 17.22 9.60
N TYR A 270 -8.70 16.77 8.84
CA TYR A 270 -8.74 15.57 8.01
C TYR A 270 -7.55 14.67 8.33
N ALA A 271 -7.71 13.36 8.12
CA ALA A 271 -6.59 12.41 8.18
C ALA A 271 -6.64 11.46 6.97
N ILE A 272 -5.52 11.38 6.22
CA ILE A 272 -5.40 10.58 5.00
C ILE A 272 -4.25 9.58 5.08
N GLY A 273 -4.32 8.57 4.21
CA GLY A 273 -3.31 7.51 4.10
C GLY A 273 -3.24 6.66 5.36
N ASP A 274 -2.04 6.15 5.66
CA ASP A 274 -1.84 5.20 6.75
C ASP A 274 -2.28 5.73 8.12
N ALA A 275 -2.32 7.06 8.31
CA ALA A 275 -2.73 7.68 9.57
C ALA A 275 -4.18 7.36 9.97
N ASN A 276 -5.09 7.16 9.00
CA ASN A 276 -6.47 6.76 9.24
C ASN A 276 -6.68 5.23 9.29
N GLY A 277 -5.66 4.45 8.95
CA GLY A 277 -5.67 2.99 9.07
C GLY A 277 -6.63 2.23 8.15
N ARG A 278 -7.36 2.92 7.25
CA ARG A 278 -8.32 2.27 6.33
C ARG A 278 -7.61 1.43 5.28
N GLN A 279 -6.61 2.01 4.60
CA GLN A 279 -5.84 1.34 3.53
C GLN A 279 -4.41 1.90 3.52
N MET A 280 -3.44 1.06 3.92
CA MET A 280 -2.03 1.46 4.00
C MET A 280 -1.32 1.25 2.66
N LEU A 281 -1.78 1.98 1.62
CA LEU A 281 -1.29 1.93 0.25
C LEU A 281 -1.03 3.36 -0.26
N ALA A 282 0.08 3.57 -0.96
CA ALA A 282 0.47 4.89 -1.44
C ALA A 282 -0.58 5.50 -2.38
N HIS A 283 -1.08 4.73 -3.34
CA HIS A 283 -2.13 5.17 -4.28
C HIS A 283 -3.48 5.42 -3.59
N ALA A 284 -3.80 4.69 -2.51
CA ALA A 284 -4.97 4.99 -1.70
C ALA A 284 -4.83 6.37 -1.03
N ALA A 285 -3.65 6.66 -0.43
CA ALA A 285 -3.38 7.95 0.18
C ALA A 285 -3.45 9.10 -0.83
N GLU A 286 -2.95 8.91 -2.07
CA GLU A 286 -3.03 9.90 -3.15
C GLU A 286 -4.48 10.19 -3.56
N MET A 287 -5.33 9.17 -3.68
CA MET A 287 -6.74 9.37 -4.03
C MET A 287 -7.57 9.93 -2.86
N GLN A 288 -7.26 9.55 -1.62
CA GLN A 288 -7.83 10.18 -0.42
C GLN A 288 -7.47 11.68 -0.36
N ALA A 289 -6.25 12.06 -0.77
CA ALA A 289 -5.82 13.44 -0.88
C ALA A 289 -6.71 14.24 -1.83
N VAL A 290 -6.96 13.71 -3.03
CA VAL A 290 -7.84 14.36 -4.03
C VAL A 290 -9.25 14.52 -3.49
N HIS A 291 -9.82 13.48 -2.88
CA HIS A 291 -11.17 13.50 -2.30
C HIS A 291 -11.30 14.52 -1.15
N ALA A 292 -10.36 14.52 -0.21
CA ALA A 292 -10.37 15.47 0.90
C ALA A 292 -10.27 16.94 0.41
N VAL A 293 -9.41 17.22 -0.57
CA VAL A 293 -9.32 18.58 -1.16
C VAL A 293 -10.60 18.93 -1.93
N ASN A 294 -11.21 18.00 -2.66
CA ASN A 294 -12.50 18.23 -3.29
C ASN A 294 -13.58 18.58 -2.25
N HIS A 295 -13.65 17.84 -1.15
CA HIS A 295 -14.58 18.12 -0.06
C HIS A 295 -14.35 19.52 0.55
N ILE A 296 -13.08 19.91 0.82
CA ILE A 296 -12.72 21.27 1.28
C ILE A 296 -13.20 22.35 0.32
N LEU A 297 -13.20 22.08 -0.97
CA LEU A 297 -13.62 23.03 -2.02
C LEU A 297 -15.13 22.96 -2.32
N GLY A 298 -15.90 22.13 -1.61
CA GLY A 298 -17.32 21.91 -1.91
C GLY A 298 -17.58 21.21 -3.25
N LYS A 299 -16.60 20.47 -3.76
CA LYS A 299 -16.70 19.68 -4.98
C LYS A 299 -17.03 18.23 -4.68
N THR A 300 -17.69 17.56 -5.62
CA THR A 300 -17.93 16.10 -5.60
C THR A 300 -17.01 15.39 -6.55
N ASP A 301 -16.70 14.12 -6.29
CA ASP A 301 -15.99 13.23 -7.20
C ASP A 301 -16.65 11.83 -7.20
N ALA A 302 -16.19 10.96 -8.06
CA ALA A 302 -16.70 9.60 -8.22
C ALA A 302 -15.63 8.54 -7.89
N ILE A 303 -14.73 8.85 -6.96
CA ILE A 303 -13.66 7.94 -6.54
C ILE A 303 -14.26 6.74 -5.81
N ARG A 304 -13.93 5.54 -6.27
CA ARG A 304 -14.43 4.26 -5.73
C ARG A 304 -13.40 3.66 -4.75
N PHE A 305 -13.48 4.03 -3.45
CA PHE A 305 -12.59 3.49 -2.41
C PHE A 305 -12.89 2.03 -2.04
N ASP A 306 -14.03 1.52 -2.43
CA ASP A 306 -14.42 0.10 -2.33
C ASP A 306 -13.71 -0.78 -3.37
N ILE A 307 -13.17 -0.19 -4.45
CA ILE A 307 -12.39 -0.88 -5.49
C ILE A 307 -10.94 -0.45 -5.39
N MET A 308 -10.19 -1.14 -4.52
CA MET A 308 -8.79 -0.80 -4.26
C MET A 308 -7.87 -1.94 -4.67
N PRO A 309 -7.14 -1.81 -5.80
CA PRO A 309 -6.18 -2.82 -6.21
C PRO A 309 -4.95 -2.82 -5.30
N ALA A 310 -4.35 -3.99 -5.10
CA ALA A 310 -3.10 -4.15 -4.38
C ALA A 310 -2.19 -5.13 -5.10
N ALA A 311 -0.87 -4.88 -5.04
CA ALA A 311 0.13 -5.74 -5.65
C ALA A 311 1.24 -6.11 -4.66
N ILE A 312 1.80 -7.30 -4.86
CA ILE A 312 2.91 -7.88 -4.14
C ILE A 312 3.99 -8.22 -5.17
N PHE A 313 5.13 -7.57 -5.08
CA PHE A 313 6.20 -7.68 -6.08
C PHE A 313 7.20 -8.77 -5.70
N THR A 314 6.69 -9.99 -5.55
CA THR A 314 7.48 -11.22 -5.52
C THR A 314 7.82 -11.66 -6.95
N GLU A 315 8.56 -12.74 -7.11
CA GLU A 315 8.80 -13.38 -8.41
C GLU A 315 8.32 -14.83 -8.35
N PRO A 316 7.16 -15.14 -9.00
CA PRO A 316 6.28 -14.24 -9.75
C PRO A 316 5.53 -13.24 -8.88
N GLU A 317 5.03 -12.13 -9.49
CA GLU A 317 4.18 -11.14 -8.83
C GLU A 317 2.85 -11.73 -8.38
N ALA A 318 2.19 -11.07 -7.40
CA ALA A 318 0.80 -11.32 -7.10
C ALA A 318 0.04 -9.99 -6.96
N ALA A 319 -1.26 -10.02 -7.24
CA ALA A 319 -2.11 -8.84 -7.13
C ALA A 319 -3.58 -9.23 -6.87
N CYS A 320 -4.34 -8.28 -6.32
CA CYS A 320 -5.75 -8.48 -6.06
C CYS A 320 -6.54 -7.18 -6.15
N VAL A 321 -7.84 -7.32 -6.43
CA VAL A 321 -8.86 -6.28 -6.29
C VAL A 321 -10.18 -6.94 -5.91
N GLY A 322 -10.95 -6.32 -5.01
CA GLY A 322 -12.22 -6.86 -4.52
C GLY A 322 -12.07 -8.00 -3.49
N PRO A 323 -13.17 -8.65 -3.10
CA PRO A 323 -13.19 -9.67 -2.07
C PRO A 323 -12.50 -10.96 -2.49
N THR A 324 -11.95 -11.69 -1.51
CA THR A 324 -11.47 -13.07 -1.70
C THR A 324 -12.65 -14.05 -1.82
N GLU A 325 -12.40 -15.26 -2.33
CA GLU A 325 -13.41 -16.33 -2.36
C GLU A 325 -13.94 -16.67 -0.96
N ASP A 326 -13.04 -16.65 0.04
CA ASP A 326 -13.41 -16.93 1.43
C ASP A 326 -14.34 -15.84 1.99
N GLN A 327 -14.09 -14.57 1.70
CA GLN A 327 -14.96 -13.45 2.07
C GLN A 327 -16.33 -13.51 1.38
N LEU A 328 -16.37 -13.85 0.10
CA LEU A 328 -17.65 -14.03 -0.64
C LEU A 328 -18.50 -15.13 0.01
N LYS A 329 -17.88 -16.26 0.37
CA LYS A 329 -18.57 -17.37 1.08
C LYS A 329 -19.07 -16.96 2.45
N GLU A 330 -18.22 -16.27 3.24
CA GLU A 330 -18.56 -15.83 4.60
C GLU A 330 -19.71 -14.81 4.60
N GLN A 331 -19.74 -13.92 3.61
CA GLN A 331 -20.77 -12.91 3.44
C GLN A 331 -22.04 -13.46 2.75
N GLY A 332 -22.03 -14.70 2.28
CA GLY A 332 -23.15 -15.30 1.55
C GLY A 332 -23.42 -14.63 0.21
N ILE A 333 -22.42 -13.98 -0.39
CA ILE A 333 -22.54 -13.32 -1.69
C ILE A 333 -22.46 -14.39 -2.79
N PRO A 334 -23.50 -14.57 -3.64
CA PRO A 334 -23.45 -15.51 -4.75
C PRO A 334 -22.41 -15.08 -5.79
N TYR A 335 -21.59 -16.02 -6.23
CA TYR A 335 -20.56 -15.79 -7.23
C TYR A 335 -20.30 -17.02 -8.10
N GLU A 336 -19.72 -16.77 -9.28
CA GLU A 336 -19.04 -17.77 -10.09
C GLU A 336 -17.55 -17.47 -10.08
N CYS A 337 -16.70 -18.51 -10.01
CA CYS A 337 -15.24 -18.37 -10.02
C CYS A 337 -14.66 -18.89 -11.34
N HIS A 338 -14.18 -17.98 -12.15
CA HIS A 338 -13.50 -18.29 -13.41
C HIS A 338 -12.00 -18.31 -13.19
N LYS A 339 -11.32 -19.31 -13.76
CA LYS A 339 -9.88 -19.51 -13.59
C LYS A 339 -9.15 -19.53 -14.93
N ALA A 340 -8.06 -18.81 -15.01
CA ALA A 340 -7.15 -18.88 -16.14
C ALA A 340 -5.71 -19.08 -15.65
N PHE A 341 -4.86 -19.67 -16.51
CA PHE A 341 -3.52 -20.08 -16.13
C PHE A 341 -2.49 -19.53 -17.11
N TRP A 342 -1.36 -19.01 -16.60
CA TRP A 342 -0.25 -18.50 -17.41
C TRP A 342 0.27 -19.53 -18.39
N ARG A 343 0.37 -20.81 -18.00
CA ARG A 343 0.81 -21.91 -18.88
C ARG A 343 -0.06 -22.12 -20.14
N ALA A 344 -1.26 -21.53 -20.20
CA ALA A 344 -2.13 -21.57 -21.37
C ALA A 344 -2.06 -20.28 -22.21
N ASN A 345 -1.27 -19.28 -21.77
CA ASN A 345 -1.10 -18.01 -22.46
C ASN A 345 0.15 -18.03 -23.35
N GLY A 346 0.01 -17.70 -24.64
CA GLY A 346 1.10 -17.76 -25.61
C GLY A 346 2.27 -16.84 -25.28
N LYS A 347 2.01 -15.64 -24.72
CA LYS A 347 3.06 -14.71 -24.31
C LYS A 347 3.84 -15.24 -23.10
N ALA A 348 3.16 -15.81 -22.11
CA ALA A 348 3.80 -16.43 -20.96
C ALA A 348 4.72 -17.60 -21.36
N LEU A 349 4.27 -18.44 -22.30
CA LEU A 349 5.11 -19.51 -22.87
C LEU A 349 6.34 -18.95 -23.59
N ALA A 350 6.18 -17.90 -24.39
CA ALA A 350 7.29 -17.27 -25.09
C ALA A 350 8.32 -16.62 -24.15
N MET A 351 7.88 -16.13 -22.98
CA MET A 351 8.74 -15.56 -21.93
C MET A 351 9.40 -16.63 -21.06
N GLY A 352 8.91 -17.88 -21.07
CA GLY A 352 9.31 -18.91 -20.12
C GLY A 352 8.71 -18.73 -18.72
N GLU A 353 7.75 -17.84 -18.56
CA GLU A 353 7.12 -17.48 -17.27
C GLU A 353 5.70 -18.06 -17.15
N THR A 354 5.63 -19.38 -17.06
CA THR A 354 4.38 -20.15 -17.12
C THR A 354 3.72 -20.40 -15.76
N GLU A 355 4.42 -20.09 -14.65
CA GLU A 355 3.85 -20.20 -13.31
C GLU A 355 2.89 -19.03 -13.06
N GLY A 356 1.62 -19.36 -12.84
CA GLY A 356 0.61 -18.36 -12.56
C GLY A 356 -0.82 -18.86 -12.69
N MET A 357 -1.70 -18.22 -11.95
CA MET A 357 -3.14 -18.44 -11.99
C MET A 357 -3.88 -17.14 -11.66
N LEU A 358 -4.96 -16.91 -12.39
CA LEU A 358 -5.94 -15.86 -12.15
C LEU A 358 -7.26 -16.50 -11.70
N LYS A 359 -7.89 -15.91 -10.68
CA LYS A 359 -9.27 -16.15 -10.27
C LYS A 359 -10.06 -14.86 -10.47
N LEU A 360 -11.07 -14.91 -11.32
CA LEU A 360 -12.03 -13.84 -11.56
C LEU A 360 -13.36 -14.23 -10.93
N PHE A 361 -13.84 -13.44 -9.99
CA PHE A 361 -15.15 -13.63 -9.37
C PHE A 361 -16.16 -12.74 -10.05
N ILE A 362 -17.29 -13.33 -10.47
CA ILE A 362 -18.38 -12.62 -11.16
C ILE A 362 -19.73 -12.94 -10.50
N THR A 363 -20.68 -12.02 -10.62
CA THR A 363 -22.07 -12.31 -10.21
C THR A 363 -22.68 -13.36 -11.14
N PRO A 364 -23.48 -14.32 -10.61
CA PRO A 364 -24.26 -15.23 -11.46
C PRO A 364 -25.22 -14.46 -12.39
N PRO A 365 -25.47 -14.94 -13.62
CA PRO A 365 -26.36 -14.26 -14.59
C PRO A 365 -27.76 -13.95 -14.05
N SER A 366 -28.31 -14.80 -13.19
CA SER A 366 -29.62 -14.63 -12.57
C SER A 366 -29.71 -13.54 -11.50
N GLN A 367 -28.56 -12.99 -11.08
CA GLN A 367 -28.45 -12.01 -10.01
C GLN A 367 -27.70 -10.73 -10.42
N GLY A 368 -27.37 -10.58 -11.70
CA GLY A 368 -26.87 -9.34 -12.26
C GLY A 368 -27.96 -8.25 -12.19
N GLY A 369 -27.62 -7.03 -11.74
CA GLY A 369 -28.52 -5.88 -11.83
C GLY A 369 -28.92 -5.60 -13.29
N ASP A 370 -29.94 -4.79 -13.51
CA ASP A 370 -30.33 -4.26 -14.83
C ASP A 370 -30.41 -5.29 -15.98
N GLY A 371 -31.09 -6.40 -15.77
CA GLY A 371 -31.36 -7.38 -16.84
C GLY A 371 -30.62 -8.71 -16.72
N GLY A 372 -29.95 -8.99 -15.61
CA GLY A 372 -29.31 -10.28 -15.34
C GLY A 372 -27.90 -10.43 -15.91
N GLU A 373 -27.25 -9.33 -16.32
CA GLU A 373 -25.86 -9.34 -16.79
C GLU A 373 -24.87 -9.56 -15.65
N SER A 374 -23.90 -10.48 -15.86
CA SER A 374 -22.84 -10.74 -14.89
C SER A 374 -21.85 -9.58 -14.81
N ARG A 375 -21.46 -9.20 -13.58
CA ARG A 375 -20.46 -8.15 -13.28
C ARG A 375 -19.29 -8.72 -12.52
N ILE A 376 -18.14 -8.06 -12.63
CA ILE A 376 -16.94 -8.46 -11.91
C ILE A 376 -17.07 -8.05 -10.45
N LEU A 377 -16.90 -9.01 -9.54
CA LEU A 377 -16.87 -8.82 -8.08
C LEU A 377 -15.44 -8.63 -7.58
N GLY A 378 -14.47 -9.30 -8.19
CA GLY A 378 -13.07 -9.22 -7.78
C GLY A 378 -12.16 -10.10 -8.64
N CYS A 379 -10.87 -9.84 -8.51
CA CYS A 379 -9.81 -10.60 -9.18
C CYS A 379 -8.62 -10.78 -8.27
N HIS A 380 -8.12 -12.01 -8.17
CA HIS A 380 -6.89 -12.34 -7.46
C HIS A 380 -6.00 -13.18 -8.38
N ALA A 381 -4.74 -12.80 -8.50
CA ALA A 381 -3.83 -13.44 -9.42
C ALA A 381 -2.40 -13.54 -8.85
N PHE A 382 -1.64 -14.52 -9.32
CA PHE A 382 -0.19 -14.52 -9.25
C PHE A 382 0.35 -14.99 -10.60
N GLY A 383 1.50 -14.45 -11.00
CA GLY A 383 2.14 -14.72 -12.28
C GLY A 383 2.86 -13.47 -12.78
N ALA A 384 3.58 -13.58 -13.89
CA ALA A 384 4.26 -12.45 -14.51
C ALA A 384 3.27 -11.31 -14.80
N HIS A 385 3.62 -10.07 -14.43
CA HIS A 385 2.80 -8.88 -14.64
C HIS A 385 1.37 -8.95 -14.03
N ALA A 386 1.21 -9.71 -12.95
CA ALA A 386 -0.10 -9.81 -12.28
C ALA A 386 -0.62 -8.44 -11.82
N ALA A 387 0.27 -7.52 -11.44
CA ALA A 387 -0.09 -6.16 -11.04
C ALA A 387 -0.79 -5.39 -12.16
N ASP A 388 -0.24 -5.44 -13.39
CA ASP A 388 -0.81 -4.73 -14.55
C ASP A 388 -2.16 -5.32 -14.97
N ILE A 389 -2.28 -6.65 -14.94
CA ILE A 389 -3.53 -7.37 -15.28
C ILE A 389 -4.64 -7.04 -14.28
N VAL A 390 -4.34 -7.07 -12.98
CA VAL A 390 -5.33 -6.74 -11.92
C VAL A 390 -5.67 -5.24 -11.96
N GLN A 391 -4.74 -4.37 -12.35
CA GLN A 391 -5.04 -2.95 -12.58
C GLN A 391 -6.08 -2.77 -13.69
N GLU A 392 -5.99 -3.52 -14.79
CA GLU A 392 -7.02 -3.51 -15.83
C GLU A 392 -8.39 -3.92 -15.26
N VAL A 393 -8.45 -5.02 -14.50
CA VAL A 393 -9.70 -5.46 -13.84
C VAL A 393 -10.26 -4.38 -12.90
N SER A 394 -9.39 -3.70 -12.13
CA SER A 394 -9.81 -2.60 -11.27
C SER A 394 -10.49 -1.47 -12.06
N VAL A 395 -9.95 -1.10 -13.22
CA VAL A 395 -10.56 -0.08 -14.11
C VAL A 395 -11.91 -0.54 -14.64
N LEU A 396 -12.03 -1.81 -15.04
CA LEU A 396 -13.29 -2.40 -15.50
C LEU A 396 -14.35 -2.38 -14.38
N MET A 397 -13.97 -2.72 -13.16
CA MET A 397 -14.85 -2.66 -11.97
C MET A 397 -15.30 -1.23 -11.67
N CYS A 398 -14.40 -0.24 -11.73
CA CYS A 398 -14.74 1.17 -11.54
C CYS A 398 -15.73 1.70 -12.59
N ARG A 399 -15.81 1.05 -13.75
CA ARG A 399 -16.75 1.38 -14.83
C ARG A 399 -17.98 0.49 -14.84
N ASP A 400 -18.17 -0.36 -13.83
CA ASP A 400 -19.27 -1.33 -13.73
C ASP A 400 -19.42 -2.19 -14.99
N THR A 401 -18.28 -2.52 -15.62
CA THR A 401 -18.23 -3.27 -16.88
C THR A 401 -18.80 -4.68 -16.69
N THR A 402 -19.67 -5.09 -17.61
CA THR A 402 -20.23 -6.45 -17.61
C THR A 402 -19.29 -7.46 -18.21
N VAL A 403 -19.47 -8.74 -17.89
CA VAL A 403 -18.69 -9.83 -18.48
C VAL A 403 -18.90 -9.93 -19.99
N ALA A 404 -20.13 -9.63 -20.46
CA ALA A 404 -20.42 -9.57 -21.89
C ALA A 404 -19.59 -8.49 -22.60
N GLN A 405 -19.54 -7.27 -22.00
CA GLN A 405 -18.70 -6.19 -22.53
C GLN A 405 -17.21 -6.55 -22.53
N LEU A 406 -16.71 -7.22 -21.48
CA LEU A 406 -15.32 -7.68 -21.44
C LEU A 406 -15.00 -8.67 -22.58
N ARG A 407 -15.94 -9.57 -22.93
CA ARG A 407 -15.77 -10.50 -24.07
C ARG A 407 -15.66 -9.79 -25.42
N ASP A 408 -16.32 -8.64 -25.55
CA ASP A 408 -16.33 -7.84 -26.78
C ASP A 408 -15.09 -6.90 -26.89
N MET A 409 -14.23 -6.84 -25.85
CA MET A 409 -13.02 -6.01 -25.87
C MET A 409 -11.87 -6.72 -26.58
N VAL A 410 -11.27 -6.02 -27.55
CA VAL A 410 -10.10 -6.55 -28.29
C VAL A 410 -8.86 -6.36 -27.46
N HIS A 411 -8.16 -7.46 -27.13
CA HIS A 411 -6.85 -7.44 -26.50
C HIS A 411 -5.74 -7.60 -27.53
N ILE A 412 -4.60 -6.95 -27.29
CA ILE A 412 -3.44 -7.03 -28.17
C ILE A 412 -2.85 -8.45 -28.10
N HIS A 413 -2.60 -9.06 -29.27
CA HIS A 413 -1.93 -10.36 -29.39
C HIS A 413 -0.48 -10.20 -29.85
N PRO A 414 0.50 -10.93 -29.22
CA PRO A 414 0.39 -11.72 -28.01
C PRO A 414 0.69 -10.87 -26.75
N THR A 415 -0.18 -10.90 -25.75
CA THR A 415 0.04 -10.25 -24.45
C THR A 415 -0.41 -11.13 -23.28
N LEU A 416 0.04 -10.79 -22.08
CA LEU A 416 -0.43 -11.45 -20.86
C LEU A 416 -1.88 -11.04 -20.52
N GLY A 417 -2.33 -9.85 -20.93
CA GLY A 417 -3.69 -9.36 -20.71
C GLY A 417 -4.78 -10.23 -21.35
N GLU A 418 -4.45 -10.98 -22.44
CA GLU A 418 -5.39 -11.95 -23.06
C GLU A 418 -5.90 -13.02 -22.09
N ILE A 419 -5.25 -13.17 -20.91
CA ILE A 419 -5.70 -14.09 -19.86
C ILE A 419 -7.09 -13.72 -19.31
N LEU A 420 -7.46 -12.43 -19.34
CA LEU A 420 -8.76 -11.95 -18.90
C LEU A 420 -9.87 -12.44 -19.82
N VAL A 421 -9.66 -12.32 -21.13
CA VAL A 421 -10.60 -12.86 -22.13
C VAL A 421 -10.71 -14.38 -22.01
N SER A 422 -9.57 -15.06 -21.84
CA SER A 422 -9.53 -16.51 -21.65
C SER A 422 -10.28 -16.98 -20.38
N ALA A 423 -10.38 -16.13 -19.38
CA ALA A 423 -11.12 -16.43 -18.16
C ALA A 423 -12.65 -16.37 -18.34
N VAL A 424 -13.14 -15.61 -19.34
CA VAL A 424 -14.59 -15.33 -19.51
C VAL A 424 -15.19 -15.93 -20.80
N LEU A 425 -14.36 -16.49 -21.71
CA LEU A 425 -14.81 -17.26 -22.87
C LEU A 425 -15.26 -18.67 -22.46
#